data_2e633b765e4cdaf1377bf8b867819344
#
_entry.id   2e633b765e4cdaf1377bf8b867819344
#
_cell.length_a   1.000
_cell.length_b   1.000
_cell.length_c   1.000
_cell.angle_alpha   90.00
_cell.angle_beta   90.00
_cell.angle_gamma   90.00
#
_symmetry.space_group_name_H-M   'P 1'
#
loop_
_entity.id
_entity.type
_entity.pdbx_description
1 polymer ?
#
loop_
_entity_poly.entity_id
_entity_poly.type
_entity_poly.pdbx_seq_one_letter_code
_entity_poly.pdbx_strand_id
1 'polypeptide(L)'
;LVRGLPGTVLAKLEFFSPGGSVKDRIGVSMIDAAVENGELKPGGTIIEGTSGNTGVGLALAAITRGYKCIFTTTDKQSPEKIALLRALGAQVIVCPTAVDSEDPRSYYSVARRLAAETPNSVYVNQYDNPANTQAHIRTTGPEIWQQTQGKVTHLIVGAGTGGTISGIATYLKEKNPDVKVVGVDPYGSVYWKYFHTREFDEQEIYPYVTEGVGEDILAGNMNFDLVDDYVRVTDKESMLMTRRLCEEEGLFLGGSSGMAMAGALQWMEAHSDELNENSVMVIIMPDGGYR
;
A
#
# COMPACT_ATOMS: atom_id res chain seq x y z
N LEU A 1 13.89 12.72 15.01
CA LEU A 1 14.18 12.65 13.56
C LEU A 1 14.06 14.00 12.85
N VAL A 2 13.04 14.78 13.16
CA VAL A 2 12.70 16.03 12.44
C VAL A 2 13.10 17.32 13.17
N ARG A 3 13.95 17.23 14.20
CA ARG A 3 14.40 18.40 14.97
C ARG A 3 15.15 19.38 14.07
N GLY A 4 14.69 20.63 14.08
CA GLY A 4 15.28 21.71 13.28
C GLY A 4 14.65 21.90 11.89
N LEU A 5 13.76 21.03 11.47
CA LEU A 5 12.94 21.27 10.28
C LEU A 5 11.74 22.16 10.63
N PRO A 6 11.36 23.11 9.77
CA PRO A 6 10.20 23.96 10.01
C PRO A 6 8.90 23.16 9.88
N GLY A 7 7.88 23.59 10.63
CA GLY A 7 6.54 23.00 10.57
C GLY A 7 6.32 21.81 11.50
N THR A 8 5.26 21.06 11.24
CA THR A 8 4.83 19.90 12.02
C THR A 8 4.86 18.64 11.14
N VAL A 9 5.52 17.59 11.61
CA VAL A 9 5.53 16.28 10.93
C VAL A 9 4.73 15.28 11.74
N LEU A 10 3.76 14.65 11.11
CA LEU A 10 2.82 13.71 11.70
C LEU A 10 2.92 12.34 11.00
N ALA A 11 2.91 11.28 11.79
CA ALA A 11 2.83 9.91 11.29
C ALA A 11 1.38 9.40 11.37
N LYS A 12 0.82 8.97 10.25
CA LYS A 12 -0.45 8.24 10.20
C LYS A 12 -0.17 6.76 10.39
N LEU A 13 -0.45 6.24 11.59
CA LEU A 13 -0.06 4.91 12.02
C LEU A 13 -1.12 3.86 11.66
N GLU A 14 -0.99 3.21 10.53
CA GLU A 14 -1.95 2.24 10.00
C GLU A 14 -1.80 0.83 10.62
N PHE A 15 -0.74 0.57 11.39
CA PHE A 15 -0.55 -0.70 12.09
C PHE A 15 -1.50 -0.90 13.29
N PHE A 16 -2.22 0.11 13.72
CA PHE A 16 -3.28 -0.03 14.74
C PHE A 16 -4.56 -0.68 14.18
N SER A 17 -4.65 -0.91 12.89
CA SER A 17 -5.72 -1.72 12.31
C SER A 17 -5.66 -3.17 12.85
N PRO A 18 -6.78 -3.90 12.97
CA PRO A 18 -6.83 -5.26 13.54
C PRO A 18 -5.85 -6.27 12.90
N GLY A 19 -5.64 -6.17 11.60
CA GLY A 19 -4.67 -6.98 10.85
C GLY A 19 -3.27 -6.40 10.86
N GLY A 20 -3.03 -5.26 11.50
CA GLY A 20 -1.73 -4.63 11.64
C GLY A 20 -1.23 -3.87 10.41
N SER A 21 -2.10 -3.52 9.47
CA SER A 21 -1.71 -2.76 8.29
C SER A 21 -2.84 -1.94 7.65
N VAL A 22 -2.47 -1.01 6.79
CA VAL A 22 -3.36 -0.21 5.94
C VAL A 22 -4.29 -1.06 5.05
N LYS A 23 -3.92 -2.29 4.78
CA LYS A 23 -4.65 -3.21 3.89
C LYS A 23 -5.96 -3.74 4.50
N ASP A 24 -6.15 -3.61 5.80
CA ASP A 24 -7.43 -3.96 6.45
C ASP A 24 -8.59 -3.13 5.87
N ARG A 25 -8.32 -1.87 5.54
CA ARG A 25 -9.31 -0.96 4.97
C ARG A 25 -9.80 -1.44 3.61
N ILE A 26 -8.88 -1.81 2.74
CA ILE A 26 -9.21 -2.27 1.40
C ILE A 26 -9.83 -3.69 1.41
N GLY A 27 -9.44 -4.54 2.38
CA GLY A 27 -10.05 -5.85 2.56
C GLY A 27 -11.56 -5.75 2.76
N VAL A 28 -12.00 -4.86 3.63
CA VAL A 28 -13.44 -4.58 3.85
C VAL A 28 -14.09 -4.02 2.58
N SER A 29 -13.51 -2.96 2.01
CA SER A 29 -14.10 -2.23 0.88
C SER A 29 -14.26 -3.10 -0.37
N MET A 30 -13.26 -3.93 -0.71
CA MET A 30 -13.32 -4.78 -1.90
C MET A 30 -14.35 -5.92 -1.74
N ILE A 31 -14.48 -6.48 -0.53
CA ILE A 31 -15.51 -7.49 -0.25
C ILE A 31 -16.90 -6.88 -0.34
N ASP A 32 -17.11 -5.72 0.29
CA ASP A 32 -18.40 -5.03 0.28
C ASP A 32 -18.82 -4.70 -1.16
N ALA A 33 -17.89 -4.18 -1.98
CA ALA A 33 -18.15 -3.91 -3.38
C ALA A 33 -18.53 -5.17 -4.17
N ALA A 34 -17.84 -6.29 -3.97
CA ALA A 34 -18.16 -7.54 -4.63
C ALA A 34 -19.55 -8.08 -4.25
N VAL A 35 -19.97 -7.87 -3.00
CA VAL A 35 -21.31 -8.24 -2.53
C VAL A 35 -22.37 -7.32 -3.12
N GLU A 36 -22.13 -6.00 -3.07
CA GLU A 36 -23.06 -4.99 -3.60
C GLU A 36 -23.29 -5.16 -5.12
N ASN A 37 -22.23 -5.52 -5.87
CA ASN A 37 -22.31 -5.79 -7.30
C ASN A 37 -22.94 -7.18 -7.64
N GLY A 38 -23.21 -8.02 -6.61
CA GLY A 38 -23.75 -9.37 -6.80
C GLY A 38 -22.74 -10.41 -7.31
N GLU A 39 -21.45 -10.06 -7.34
CA GLU A 39 -20.35 -10.95 -7.76
C GLU A 39 -20.04 -12.01 -6.70
N LEU A 40 -20.16 -11.66 -5.43
CA LEU A 40 -19.94 -12.56 -4.28
C LEU A 40 -21.26 -12.80 -3.52
N LYS A 41 -21.71 -14.05 -3.48
CA LYS A 41 -22.92 -14.46 -2.74
C LYS A 41 -22.53 -15.06 -1.38
N PRO A 42 -23.47 -15.14 -0.41
CA PRO A 42 -23.22 -15.77 0.88
C PRO A 42 -22.52 -17.13 0.78
N GLY A 43 -21.51 -17.35 1.63
CA GLY A 43 -20.69 -18.58 1.64
C GLY A 43 -19.70 -18.71 0.48
N GLY A 44 -19.56 -17.68 -0.34
CA GLY A 44 -18.64 -17.66 -1.49
C GLY A 44 -17.16 -17.60 -1.10
N THR A 45 -16.31 -17.59 -2.10
CA THR A 45 -14.86 -17.65 -1.94
C THR A 45 -14.18 -16.40 -2.52
N ILE A 46 -13.36 -15.79 -1.72
CA ILE A 46 -12.51 -14.63 -2.09
C ILE A 46 -11.17 -15.17 -2.55
N ILE A 47 -10.71 -14.75 -3.71
CA ILE A 47 -9.45 -15.19 -4.30
C ILE A 47 -8.59 -13.96 -4.59
N GLU A 48 -7.32 -14.01 -4.18
CA GLU A 48 -6.36 -12.92 -4.43
C GLU A 48 -4.93 -13.43 -4.54
N GLY A 49 -4.17 -12.78 -5.44
CA GLY A 49 -2.72 -12.89 -5.48
C GLY A 49 -2.10 -11.87 -4.52
N THR A 50 -1.52 -12.34 -3.42
CA THR A 50 -1.03 -11.43 -2.39
C THR A 50 0.20 -11.94 -1.67
N SER A 51 1.12 -11.03 -1.37
CA SER A 51 2.33 -11.31 -0.62
C SER A 51 2.18 -11.18 0.92
N GLY A 52 1.00 -10.79 1.43
CA GLY A 52 0.83 -10.75 2.89
C GLY A 52 -0.26 -9.84 3.41
N ASN A 53 -0.02 -8.54 3.54
CA ASN A 53 -0.94 -7.61 4.25
C ASN A 53 -2.36 -7.60 3.67
N THR A 54 -2.52 -7.60 2.34
CA THR A 54 -3.84 -7.64 1.69
C THR A 54 -4.58 -8.95 2.01
N GLY A 55 -3.87 -10.08 1.99
CA GLY A 55 -4.45 -11.38 2.37
C GLY A 55 -4.94 -11.38 3.81
N VAL A 56 -4.22 -10.76 4.74
CA VAL A 56 -4.65 -10.62 6.15
C VAL A 56 -5.92 -9.77 6.24
N GLY A 57 -5.94 -8.60 5.62
CA GLY A 57 -7.12 -7.73 5.61
C GLY A 57 -8.36 -8.41 5.01
N LEU A 58 -8.19 -9.11 3.87
CA LEU A 58 -9.26 -9.89 3.25
C LEU A 58 -9.73 -11.04 4.15
N ALA A 59 -8.80 -11.80 4.76
CA ALA A 59 -9.16 -12.92 5.63
C ALA A 59 -9.96 -12.47 6.85
N LEU A 60 -9.53 -11.40 7.53
CA LEU A 60 -10.25 -10.85 8.68
C LEU A 60 -11.66 -10.38 8.31
N ALA A 61 -11.79 -9.67 7.20
CA ALA A 61 -13.09 -9.22 6.72
C ALA A 61 -13.99 -10.39 6.26
N ALA A 62 -13.40 -11.44 5.66
CA ALA A 62 -14.09 -12.63 5.22
C ALA A 62 -14.63 -13.47 6.36
N ILE A 63 -13.81 -13.71 7.41
CA ILE A 63 -14.18 -14.51 8.59
C ILE A 63 -15.46 -13.96 9.24
N THR A 64 -15.53 -12.65 9.44
CA THR A 64 -16.68 -12.01 10.10
C THR A 64 -17.95 -12.05 9.26
N ARG A 65 -17.86 -12.36 7.97
CA ARG A 65 -18.97 -12.40 7.00
C ARG A 65 -19.29 -13.82 6.48
N GLY A 66 -18.54 -14.83 6.95
CA GLY A 66 -18.76 -16.23 6.55
C GLY A 66 -18.29 -16.57 5.13
N TYR A 67 -17.31 -15.85 4.60
CA TYR A 67 -16.66 -16.13 3.32
C TYR A 67 -15.39 -16.98 3.50
N LYS A 68 -15.03 -17.72 2.46
CA LYS A 68 -13.78 -18.48 2.37
C LYS A 68 -12.71 -17.66 1.65
N CYS A 69 -11.44 -17.98 1.89
CA CYS A 69 -10.32 -17.32 1.20
C CYS A 69 -9.40 -18.36 0.55
N ILE A 70 -8.97 -18.08 -0.68
CA ILE A 70 -7.86 -18.76 -1.35
C ILE A 70 -6.87 -17.69 -1.78
N PHE A 71 -5.65 -17.75 -1.26
CA PHE A 71 -4.59 -16.81 -1.64
C PHE A 71 -3.50 -17.53 -2.40
N THR A 72 -3.05 -16.90 -3.48
CA THR A 72 -1.84 -17.30 -4.18
C THR A 72 -0.69 -16.38 -3.77
N THR A 73 0.48 -16.94 -3.56
CA THR A 73 1.66 -16.18 -3.16
C THR A 73 2.91 -16.79 -3.81
N THR A 74 4.06 -16.15 -3.67
CA THR A 74 5.31 -16.65 -4.24
C THR A 74 6.12 -17.42 -3.20
N ASP A 75 7.02 -18.30 -3.68
CA ASP A 75 7.96 -19.07 -2.86
C ASP A 75 9.06 -18.18 -2.22
N LYS A 76 9.15 -16.91 -2.60
CA LYS A 76 10.01 -15.88 -1.99
C LYS A 76 9.47 -15.39 -0.63
N GLN A 77 8.16 -15.58 -0.36
CA GLN A 77 7.55 -15.08 0.87
C GLN A 77 7.98 -15.86 2.10
N SER A 78 8.10 -15.16 3.23
CA SER A 78 8.49 -15.80 4.48
C SER A 78 7.48 -16.86 4.92
N PRO A 79 7.94 -17.98 5.50
CA PRO A 79 7.06 -19.02 6.04
C PRO A 79 6.06 -18.50 7.08
N GLU A 80 6.44 -17.48 7.86
CA GLU A 80 5.60 -16.86 8.88
C GLU A 80 4.37 -16.17 8.29
N LYS A 81 4.54 -15.46 7.16
CA LYS A 81 3.42 -14.83 6.45
C LYS A 81 2.43 -15.86 5.91
N ILE A 82 2.95 -16.95 5.33
CA ILE A 82 2.12 -18.06 4.85
C ILE A 82 1.40 -18.74 6.02
N ALA A 83 2.10 -18.98 7.13
CA ALA A 83 1.52 -19.57 8.33
C ALA A 83 0.41 -18.71 8.94
N LEU A 84 0.58 -17.39 8.95
CA LEU A 84 -0.44 -16.45 9.43
C LEU A 84 -1.72 -16.53 8.59
N LEU A 85 -1.62 -16.52 7.26
CA LEU A 85 -2.79 -16.63 6.39
C LEU A 85 -3.52 -17.96 6.59
N ARG A 86 -2.79 -19.07 6.76
CA ARG A 86 -3.36 -20.38 7.07
C ARG A 86 -4.01 -20.40 8.46
N ALA A 87 -3.43 -19.76 9.46
CA ALA A 87 -4.01 -19.64 10.79
C ALA A 87 -5.33 -18.84 10.78
N LEU A 88 -5.48 -17.91 9.86
CA LEU A 88 -6.73 -17.20 9.58
C LEU A 88 -7.73 -18.03 8.75
N GLY A 89 -7.45 -19.30 8.50
CA GLY A 89 -8.37 -20.22 7.80
C GLY A 89 -8.30 -20.15 6.27
N ALA A 90 -7.36 -19.39 5.69
CA ALA A 90 -7.23 -19.32 4.25
C ALA A 90 -6.49 -20.54 3.67
N GLN A 91 -6.91 -20.98 2.50
CA GLN A 91 -6.10 -21.87 1.66
C GLN A 91 -5.00 -21.02 1.00
N VAL A 92 -3.74 -21.45 1.12
CA VAL A 92 -2.60 -20.73 0.53
C VAL A 92 -1.87 -21.62 -0.46
N ILE A 93 -1.78 -21.15 -1.70
CA ILE A 93 -1.11 -21.81 -2.82
C ILE A 93 0.17 -21.04 -3.12
N VAL A 94 1.31 -21.73 -3.03
CA VAL A 94 2.63 -21.16 -3.29
C VAL A 94 3.01 -21.40 -4.74
N CYS A 95 3.33 -20.32 -5.44
CA CYS A 95 3.70 -20.29 -6.84
C CYS A 95 5.19 -19.92 -7.01
N PRO A 96 5.85 -20.28 -8.14
CA PRO A 96 7.23 -19.89 -8.36
C PRO A 96 7.35 -18.36 -8.56
N THR A 97 8.42 -17.77 -8.00
CA THR A 97 8.76 -16.35 -8.20
C THR A 97 9.43 -16.09 -9.53
N ALA A 98 10.27 -17.02 -9.99
CA ALA A 98 11.11 -16.85 -11.19
C ALA A 98 10.35 -17.16 -12.48
N VAL A 99 9.21 -16.50 -12.70
CA VAL A 99 8.39 -16.61 -13.91
C VAL A 99 7.77 -15.24 -14.22
N ASP A 100 7.49 -14.98 -15.50
CA ASP A 100 6.80 -13.76 -15.94
C ASP A 100 5.40 -13.68 -15.36
N SER A 101 4.85 -12.47 -15.21
CA SER A 101 3.49 -12.23 -14.70
C SER A 101 2.42 -12.96 -15.50
N GLU A 102 2.59 -13.10 -16.82
CA GLU A 102 1.68 -13.80 -17.71
C GLU A 102 1.93 -15.33 -17.82
N ASP A 103 2.99 -15.86 -17.20
CA ASP A 103 3.22 -17.31 -17.12
C ASP A 103 2.02 -17.97 -16.40
N PRO A 104 1.48 -19.10 -16.92
CA PRO A 104 0.37 -19.80 -16.27
C PRO A 104 0.63 -20.25 -14.83
N ARG A 105 1.91 -20.32 -14.42
CA ARG A 105 2.36 -20.68 -13.06
C ARG A 105 2.51 -19.46 -12.15
N SER A 106 2.47 -18.24 -12.68
CA SER A 106 2.56 -17.03 -11.89
C SER A 106 1.40 -16.96 -10.87
N TYR A 107 1.65 -16.38 -9.72
CA TYR A 107 0.63 -16.28 -8.68
C TYR A 107 -0.59 -15.44 -9.14
N TYR A 108 -0.41 -14.49 -10.04
CA TYR A 108 -1.49 -13.73 -10.69
C TYR A 108 -2.36 -14.62 -11.60
N SER A 109 -1.71 -15.37 -12.49
CA SER A 109 -2.40 -16.26 -13.45
C SER A 109 -3.13 -17.40 -12.75
N VAL A 110 -2.51 -17.95 -11.68
CA VAL A 110 -3.13 -18.98 -10.84
C VAL A 110 -4.35 -18.43 -10.11
N ALA A 111 -4.28 -17.21 -9.54
CA ALA A 111 -5.43 -16.59 -8.88
C ALA A 111 -6.60 -16.37 -9.85
N ARG A 112 -6.32 -15.80 -11.03
CA ARG A 112 -7.34 -15.59 -12.08
C ARG A 112 -7.99 -16.89 -12.50
N ARG A 113 -7.21 -17.95 -12.75
CA ARG A 113 -7.72 -19.27 -13.13
C ARG A 113 -8.59 -19.88 -12.02
N LEU A 114 -8.14 -19.85 -10.78
CA LEU A 114 -8.91 -20.37 -9.64
C LEU A 114 -10.25 -19.66 -9.50
N ALA A 115 -10.30 -18.35 -9.72
CA ALA A 115 -11.55 -17.62 -9.69
C ALA A 115 -12.51 -18.04 -10.82
N ALA A 116 -11.98 -18.33 -12.01
CA ALA A 116 -12.79 -18.82 -13.12
C ALA A 116 -13.31 -20.25 -12.90
N GLU A 117 -12.56 -21.09 -12.19
CA GLU A 117 -12.88 -22.50 -11.96
C GLU A 117 -13.69 -22.74 -10.67
N THR A 118 -13.67 -21.81 -9.72
CA THR A 118 -14.35 -21.97 -8.42
C THR A 118 -15.75 -21.36 -8.45
N PRO A 119 -16.82 -22.14 -8.29
CA PRO A 119 -18.17 -21.59 -8.23
C PRO A 119 -18.36 -20.61 -7.07
N ASN A 120 -19.14 -19.55 -7.29
CA ASN A 120 -19.38 -18.49 -6.30
C ASN A 120 -18.09 -17.95 -5.70
N SER A 121 -17.19 -17.54 -6.56
CA SER A 121 -15.93 -16.89 -6.13
C SER A 121 -15.72 -15.57 -6.86
N VAL A 122 -14.87 -14.73 -6.30
CA VAL A 122 -14.44 -13.47 -6.88
C VAL A 122 -12.92 -13.32 -6.76
N TYR A 123 -12.28 -12.91 -7.85
CA TYR A 123 -10.92 -12.38 -7.84
C TYR A 123 -11.00 -10.88 -7.56
N VAL A 124 -10.54 -10.46 -6.37
CA VAL A 124 -10.75 -9.06 -5.92
C VAL A 124 -9.82 -8.06 -6.59
N ASN A 125 -8.67 -8.51 -7.12
CA ASN A 125 -7.74 -7.72 -7.93
C ASN A 125 -7.37 -6.37 -7.30
N GLN A 126 -6.59 -6.37 -6.24
CA GLN A 126 -6.21 -5.15 -5.51
C GLN A 126 -5.55 -4.06 -6.37
N TYR A 127 -4.98 -4.43 -7.52
CA TYR A 127 -4.26 -3.51 -8.40
C TYR A 127 -5.19 -2.61 -9.22
N ASP A 128 -6.31 -3.17 -9.70
CA ASP A 128 -7.21 -2.47 -10.63
C ASP A 128 -8.61 -2.22 -10.06
N ASN A 129 -8.94 -2.85 -8.94
CA ASN A 129 -10.25 -2.70 -8.31
C ASN A 129 -10.42 -1.32 -7.69
N PRO A 130 -11.33 -0.47 -8.19
CA PRO A 130 -11.53 0.89 -7.68
C PRO A 130 -11.99 0.93 -6.22
N ALA A 131 -12.53 -0.18 -5.67
CA ALA A 131 -12.89 -0.28 -4.27
C ALA A 131 -11.68 -0.14 -3.33
N ASN A 132 -10.47 -0.42 -3.81
CA ASN A 132 -9.23 -0.14 -3.10
C ASN A 132 -9.07 1.37 -2.88
N THR A 133 -9.06 2.17 -3.94
CA THR A 133 -8.97 3.63 -3.86
C THR A 133 -10.14 4.22 -3.07
N GLN A 134 -11.36 3.72 -3.28
CA GLN A 134 -12.56 4.18 -2.59
C GLN A 134 -12.49 3.99 -1.07
N ALA A 135 -11.83 2.94 -0.58
CA ALA A 135 -11.61 2.75 0.85
C ALA A 135 -10.91 3.96 1.48
N HIS A 136 -9.90 4.49 0.82
CA HIS A 136 -9.10 5.62 1.31
C HIS A 136 -9.78 6.97 1.12
N ILE A 137 -10.57 7.14 0.06
CA ILE A 137 -11.43 8.33 -0.12
C ILE A 137 -12.46 8.41 1.02
N ARG A 138 -13.04 7.27 1.42
CA ARG A 138 -14.11 7.23 2.43
C ARG A 138 -13.61 7.20 3.87
N THR A 139 -12.37 6.81 4.12
CA THR A 139 -11.86 6.62 5.49
C THR A 139 -10.56 7.38 5.76
N THR A 140 -9.44 6.99 5.16
CA THR A 140 -8.10 7.51 5.49
C THR A 140 -7.98 9.01 5.21
N GLY A 141 -8.46 9.46 4.06
CA GLY A 141 -8.47 10.89 3.69
C GLY A 141 -9.26 11.74 4.68
N PRO A 142 -10.55 11.41 4.95
CA PRO A 142 -11.35 12.09 5.97
C PRO A 142 -10.72 12.11 7.36
N GLU A 143 -10.13 10.97 7.80
CA GLU A 143 -9.46 10.89 9.10
C GLU A 143 -8.27 11.85 9.18
N ILE A 144 -7.41 11.88 8.15
CA ILE A 144 -6.26 12.81 8.10
C ILE A 144 -6.74 14.25 8.16
N TRP A 145 -7.74 14.61 7.35
CA TRP A 145 -8.31 15.95 7.35
C TRP A 145 -8.85 16.36 8.72
N GLN A 146 -9.60 15.49 9.36
CA GLN A 146 -10.16 15.74 10.69
C GLN A 146 -9.07 15.81 11.77
N GLN A 147 -8.12 14.87 11.78
CA GLN A 147 -7.04 14.79 12.77
C GLN A 147 -6.08 15.97 12.68
N THR A 148 -5.88 16.51 11.49
CA THR A 148 -5.09 17.74 11.28
C THR A 148 -5.93 19.02 11.38
N GLN A 149 -7.21 18.91 11.65
CA GLN A 149 -8.14 20.06 11.66
C GLN A 149 -8.12 20.85 10.35
N GLY A 150 -7.98 20.15 9.22
CA GLY A 150 -7.88 20.75 7.90
C GLY A 150 -6.56 21.48 7.61
N LYS A 151 -5.54 21.33 8.45
CA LYS A 151 -4.25 22.04 8.33
C LYS A 151 -3.20 21.28 7.52
N VAL A 152 -3.48 20.05 7.07
CA VAL A 152 -2.54 19.27 6.27
C VAL A 152 -2.15 20.03 5.01
N THR A 153 -0.85 20.19 4.78
CA THR A 153 -0.27 20.85 3.60
C THR A 153 0.47 19.89 2.69
N HIS A 154 1.02 18.81 3.26
CA HIS A 154 1.79 17.82 2.50
C HIS A 154 1.38 16.41 2.93
N LEU A 155 1.26 15.53 1.96
CA LEU A 155 1.02 14.10 2.13
C LEU A 155 2.19 13.34 1.52
N ILE A 156 2.84 12.45 2.29
CA ILE A 156 3.96 11.66 1.82
C ILE A 156 3.64 10.17 1.96
N VAL A 157 3.70 9.42 0.88
CA VAL A 157 3.23 8.03 0.80
C VAL A 157 4.14 7.17 -0.06
N GLY A 158 4.57 6.02 0.46
CA GLY A 158 5.10 4.95 -0.38
C GLY A 158 3.98 4.30 -1.18
N ALA A 159 4.14 4.17 -2.48
CA ALA A 159 3.12 3.62 -3.37
C ALA A 159 3.45 2.18 -3.79
N GLY A 160 2.50 1.25 -3.60
CA GLY A 160 2.42 -0.06 -4.22
C GLY A 160 1.25 -0.06 -5.21
N THR A 161 0.12 -0.70 -4.90
CA THR A 161 -1.06 -0.72 -5.78
C THR A 161 -1.61 0.67 -6.16
N GLY A 162 -1.14 1.74 -5.52
CA GLY A 162 -1.56 3.12 -5.78
C GLY A 162 -2.84 3.55 -5.05
N GLY A 163 -3.64 2.61 -4.53
CA GLY A 163 -4.93 2.93 -3.93
C GLY A 163 -4.85 3.88 -2.73
N THR A 164 -3.84 3.72 -1.87
CA THR A 164 -3.66 4.57 -0.68
C THR A 164 -3.34 6.01 -1.06
N ILE A 165 -2.30 6.22 -1.87
CA ILE A 165 -1.89 7.57 -2.29
C ILE A 165 -2.99 8.25 -3.10
N SER A 166 -3.56 7.55 -4.10
CA SER A 166 -4.60 8.11 -4.97
C SER A 166 -5.89 8.44 -4.19
N GLY A 167 -6.31 7.54 -3.30
CA GLY A 167 -7.53 7.76 -2.53
C GLY A 167 -7.43 8.89 -1.52
N ILE A 168 -6.32 8.96 -0.78
CA ILE A 168 -6.07 10.07 0.15
C ILE A 168 -5.93 11.39 -0.61
N ALA A 169 -5.13 11.40 -1.69
CA ALA A 169 -4.91 12.58 -2.52
C ALA A 169 -6.22 13.11 -3.12
N THR A 170 -7.09 12.22 -3.63
CA THR A 170 -8.41 12.61 -4.15
C THR A 170 -9.19 13.39 -3.10
N TYR A 171 -9.32 12.85 -1.89
CA TYR A 171 -10.08 13.49 -0.82
C TYR A 171 -9.44 14.80 -0.36
N LEU A 172 -8.13 14.82 -0.12
CA LEU A 172 -7.44 16.01 0.39
C LEU A 172 -7.43 17.15 -0.62
N LYS A 173 -7.18 16.86 -1.91
CA LYS A 173 -7.20 17.88 -2.96
C LYS A 173 -8.62 18.39 -3.28
N GLU A 174 -9.66 17.60 -3.04
CA GLU A 174 -11.05 18.08 -3.06
C GLU A 174 -11.31 19.12 -1.97
N LYS A 175 -10.73 18.93 -0.76
CA LYS A 175 -10.84 19.87 0.36
C LYS A 175 -9.94 21.09 0.23
N ASN A 176 -8.72 20.87 -0.22
CA ASN A 176 -7.71 21.90 -0.45
C ASN A 176 -6.81 21.47 -1.63
N PRO A 177 -7.00 22.07 -2.82
CA PRO A 177 -6.21 21.73 -4.01
C PRO A 177 -4.71 22.03 -3.88
N ASP A 178 -4.31 22.87 -2.92
CA ASP A 178 -2.93 23.24 -2.69
C ASP A 178 -2.13 22.18 -1.88
N VAL A 179 -2.80 21.14 -1.37
CA VAL A 179 -2.10 20.03 -0.70
C VAL A 179 -1.12 19.36 -1.66
N LYS A 180 0.16 19.36 -1.29
CA LYS A 180 1.22 18.68 -2.04
C LYS A 180 1.24 17.19 -1.71
N VAL A 181 1.29 16.36 -2.73
CA VAL A 181 1.35 14.90 -2.62
C VAL A 181 2.68 14.40 -3.16
N VAL A 182 3.46 13.75 -2.31
CA VAL A 182 4.79 13.24 -2.65
C VAL A 182 4.76 11.71 -2.58
N GLY A 183 5.05 11.08 -3.71
CA GLY A 183 5.25 9.65 -3.80
C GLY A 183 6.67 9.26 -3.38
N VAL A 184 6.81 8.10 -2.74
CA VAL A 184 8.12 7.52 -2.39
C VAL A 184 8.23 6.14 -3.00
N ASP A 185 9.35 5.88 -3.69
CA ASP A 185 9.57 4.69 -4.51
C ASP A 185 10.90 4.02 -4.19
N PRO A 186 11.00 2.68 -4.24
CA PRO A 186 12.30 2.02 -4.23
C PRO A 186 12.98 2.12 -5.59
N TYR A 187 14.29 1.99 -5.60
CA TYR A 187 15.01 1.63 -6.80
C TYR A 187 14.61 0.21 -7.20
N GLY A 188 14.28 0.00 -8.47
CA GLY A 188 13.73 -1.26 -8.99
C GLY A 188 12.23 -1.22 -9.29
N SER A 189 11.57 -0.09 -8.99
CA SER A 189 10.19 0.20 -9.36
C SER A 189 10.13 1.14 -10.56
N VAL A 190 9.06 1.01 -11.36
CA VAL A 190 8.82 1.82 -12.56
C VAL A 190 8.18 3.18 -12.27
N TYR A 191 7.63 3.40 -11.08
CA TYR A 191 6.77 4.55 -10.79
C TYR A 191 7.50 5.88 -10.85
N TRP A 192 8.68 6.00 -10.24
CA TRP A 192 9.43 7.25 -10.26
C TRP A 192 9.76 7.71 -11.67
N LYS A 193 10.24 6.82 -12.52
CA LYS A 193 10.57 7.15 -13.91
C LYS A 193 9.32 7.52 -14.69
N TYR A 194 8.26 6.71 -14.57
CA TYR A 194 7.00 6.99 -15.22
C TYR A 194 6.39 8.33 -14.79
N PHE A 195 6.47 8.68 -13.50
CA PHE A 195 6.01 9.98 -13.02
C PHE A 195 6.71 11.14 -13.75
N HIS A 196 8.05 11.09 -13.88
CA HIS A 196 8.85 12.18 -14.46
C HIS A 196 8.83 12.21 -15.99
N THR A 197 8.69 11.07 -16.66
CA THR A 197 8.85 10.97 -18.13
C THR A 197 7.58 10.56 -18.85
N ARG A 198 6.62 9.98 -18.14
CA ARG A 198 5.43 9.30 -18.69
C ARG A 198 5.78 8.11 -19.61
N GLU A 199 6.98 7.59 -19.52
CA GLU A 199 7.44 6.43 -20.25
C GLU A 199 7.59 5.23 -19.29
N PHE A 200 7.00 4.09 -19.67
CA PHE A 200 7.22 2.83 -18.98
C PHE A 200 8.57 2.24 -19.45
N ASP A 201 9.46 1.96 -18.52
CA ASP A 201 10.78 1.44 -18.82
C ASP A 201 11.06 0.16 -18.03
N GLU A 202 11.09 -0.97 -18.74
CA GLU A 202 11.39 -2.29 -18.16
C GLU A 202 12.82 -2.39 -17.57
N GLN A 203 13.75 -1.50 -17.98
CA GLN A 203 15.10 -1.48 -17.43
C GLN A 203 15.16 -0.98 -15.99
N GLU A 204 14.10 -0.31 -15.53
CA GLU A 204 13.95 0.08 -14.14
C GLU A 204 13.58 -1.11 -13.22
N ILE A 205 13.16 -2.25 -13.79
CA ILE A 205 12.68 -3.41 -13.03
C ILE A 205 13.85 -4.29 -12.61
N TYR A 206 14.13 -4.29 -11.31
CA TYR A 206 15.10 -5.20 -10.71
C TYR A 206 14.76 -5.46 -9.23
N PRO A 207 15.26 -6.56 -8.63
CA PRO A 207 14.89 -6.93 -7.26
C PRO A 207 15.31 -5.89 -6.22
N TYR A 208 14.40 -5.61 -5.29
CA TYR A 208 14.64 -4.84 -4.06
C TYR A 208 14.04 -5.57 -2.86
N VAL A 209 14.37 -5.13 -1.63
CA VAL A 209 14.04 -5.83 -0.38
C VAL A 209 12.81 -5.25 0.30
N THR A 210 12.58 -3.96 0.16
CA THR A 210 11.46 -3.28 0.83
C THR A 210 10.13 -3.75 0.26
N GLU A 211 9.30 -4.37 1.10
CA GLU A 211 8.01 -4.96 0.69
C GLU A 211 6.85 -3.96 0.74
N GLY A 212 5.85 -4.17 -0.11
CA GLY A 212 4.57 -3.44 -0.11
C GLY A 212 4.62 -2.05 -0.73
N VAL A 213 5.73 -1.70 -1.36
CA VAL A 213 5.95 -0.45 -2.12
C VAL A 213 6.71 -0.75 -3.39
N GLY A 214 6.54 0.11 -4.40
CA GLY A 214 7.11 -0.10 -5.73
C GLY A 214 6.38 -1.19 -6.51
N GLU A 215 6.42 -1.07 -7.82
CA GLU A 215 5.79 -2.03 -8.75
C GLU A 215 6.61 -2.17 -10.02
N ASP A 216 6.40 -3.29 -10.70
CA ASP A 216 6.91 -3.61 -12.03
C ASP A 216 5.84 -3.44 -13.12
N ILE A 217 4.67 -2.94 -12.74
CA ILE A 217 3.53 -2.63 -13.61
C ILE A 217 2.97 -1.24 -13.29
N LEU A 218 2.15 -0.69 -14.18
CA LEU A 218 1.34 0.49 -13.88
C LEU A 218 -0.03 0.04 -13.36
N ALA A 219 -0.19 0.01 -12.06
CA ALA A 219 -1.44 -0.40 -11.42
C ALA A 219 -2.58 0.57 -11.72
N GLY A 220 -3.78 0.06 -12.04
CA GLY A 220 -4.94 0.88 -12.38
C GLY A 220 -5.43 1.80 -11.26
N ASN A 221 -5.12 1.47 -10.00
CA ASN A 221 -5.43 2.35 -8.86
C ASN A 221 -4.43 3.50 -8.67
N MET A 222 -3.29 3.51 -9.39
CA MET A 222 -2.30 4.59 -9.28
C MET A 222 -2.67 5.75 -10.20
N ASN A 223 -3.04 6.88 -9.61
CA ASN A 223 -3.33 8.11 -10.35
C ASN A 223 -2.17 9.10 -10.19
N PHE A 224 -1.26 9.11 -11.15
CA PHE A 224 -0.08 9.99 -11.16
C PHE A 224 -0.43 11.47 -11.30
N ASP A 225 -1.62 11.82 -11.79
CA ASP A 225 -2.03 13.23 -11.97
C ASP A 225 -2.39 13.91 -10.64
N LEU A 226 -2.57 13.12 -9.57
CA LEU A 226 -2.78 13.61 -8.21
C LEU A 226 -1.47 13.82 -7.43
N VAL A 227 -0.35 13.36 -7.97
CA VAL A 227 0.97 13.41 -7.33
C VAL A 227 1.73 14.63 -7.84
N ASP A 228 2.30 15.40 -6.93
CA ASP A 228 3.02 16.65 -7.25
C ASP A 228 4.54 16.41 -7.38
N ASP A 229 5.07 15.40 -6.69
CA ASP A 229 6.49 15.04 -6.75
C ASP A 229 6.72 13.57 -6.40
N TYR A 230 7.88 13.04 -6.75
CA TYR A 230 8.23 11.64 -6.50
C TYR A 230 9.72 11.49 -6.18
N VAL A 231 10.05 10.85 -5.07
CA VAL A 231 11.43 10.63 -4.62
C VAL A 231 11.77 9.13 -4.59
N ARG A 232 13.04 8.81 -4.78
CA ARG A 232 13.57 7.44 -4.67
C ARG A 232 14.38 7.24 -3.40
N VAL A 233 14.20 6.07 -2.80
CA VAL A 233 14.91 5.65 -1.59
C VAL A 233 15.50 4.26 -1.81
N THR A 234 16.74 4.05 -1.39
CA THR A 234 17.37 2.74 -1.43
C THR A 234 16.88 1.84 -0.29
N ASP A 235 16.96 0.52 -0.47
CA ASP A 235 16.67 -0.44 0.61
C ASP A 235 17.48 -0.16 1.87
N LYS A 236 18.76 0.22 1.72
CA LYS A 236 19.62 0.54 2.85
C LYS A 236 19.11 1.71 3.66
N GLU A 237 18.70 2.79 3.00
CA GLU A 237 18.12 3.97 3.66
C GLU A 237 16.80 3.62 4.34
N SER A 238 15.94 2.82 3.68
CA SER A 238 14.68 2.33 4.25
C SER A 238 14.91 1.53 5.53
N MET A 239 15.81 0.57 5.51
CA MET A 239 16.08 -0.30 6.66
C MET A 239 16.77 0.45 7.81
N LEU A 240 17.69 1.36 7.50
CA LEU A 240 18.31 2.21 8.51
C LEU A 240 17.28 3.14 9.16
N MET A 241 16.39 3.73 8.36
CA MET A 241 15.34 4.61 8.87
C MET A 241 14.33 3.86 9.73
N THR A 242 13.98 2.62 9.38
CA THR A 242 13.11 1.76 10.20
C THR A 242 13.70 1.57 11.61
N ARG A 243 15.01 1.35 11.71
CA ARG A 243 15.71 1.25 13.00
C ARG A 243 15.71 2.58 13.77
N ARG A 244 15.98 3.68 13.09
CA ARG A 244 15.94 5.03 13.68
C ARG A 244 14.56 5.39 14.21
N LEU A 245 13.49 5.05 13.47
CA LEU A 245 12.11 5.23 13.94
C LEU A 245 11.85 4.48 15.24
N CYS A 246 12.39 3.25 15.37
CA CYS A 246 12.28 2.46 16.58
C CYS A 246 13.11 3.07 17.74
N GLU A 247 14.35 3.40 17.50
CA GLU A 247 15.30 3.84 18.52
C GLU A 247 15.06 5.29 18.98
N GLU A 248 14.71 6.20 18.05
CA GLU A 248 14.59 7.63 18.33
C GLU A 248 13.16 8.08 18.62
N GLU A 249 12.14 7.37 18.07
CA GLU A 249 10.72 7.78 18.18
C GLU A 249 9.84 6.71 18.87
N GLY A 250 10.39 5.53 19.19
CA GLY A 250 9.65 4.43 19.81
C GLY A 250 8.62 3.78 18.87
N LEU A 251 8.78 3.92 17.57
CA LEU A 251 7.86 3.40 16.54
C LEU A 251 8.43 2.15 15.89
N PHE A 252 7.94 0.97 16.28
CA PHE A 252 8.34 -0.30 15.68
C PHE A 252 7.49 -0.58 14.42
N LEU A 253 8.05 -0.23 13.25
CA LEU A 253 7.38 -0.17 11.96
C LEU A 253 8.02 -1.08 10.92
N GLY A 254 7.30 -1.39 9.85
CA GLY A 254 7.80 -2.13 8.70
C GLY A 254 8.73 -1.31 7.80
N GLY A 255 9.43 -1.99 6.86
CA GLY A 255 10.40 -1.37 5.95
C GLY A 255 9.81 -0.29 5.06
N SER A 256 8.57 -0.45 4.60
CA SER A 256 7.86 0.57 3.80
C SER A 256 7.60 1.87 4.57
N SER A 257 7.42 1.80 5.90
CA SER A 257 7.33 2.98 6.77
C SER A 257 8.68 3.67 6.88
N GLY A 258 9.77 2.91 6.99
CA GLY A 258 11.14 3.44 6.94
C GLY A 258 11.42 4.14 5.61
N MET A 259 11.00 3.56 4.50
CA MET A 259 11.10 4.17 3.17
C MET A 259 10.33 5.48 3.09
N ALA A 260 9.07 5.50 3.50
CA ALA A 260 8.25 6.70 3.48
C ALA A 260 8.88 7.84 4.31
N MET A 261 9.42 7.52 5.49
CA MET A 261 10.11 8.51 6.33
C MET A 261 11.44 8.98 5.75
N ALA A 262 12.24 8.07 5.16
CA ALA A 262 13.50 8.45 4.52
C ALA A 262 13.25 9.37 3.32
N GLY A 263 12.28 9.03 2.47
CA GLY A 263 11.86 9.87 1.35
C GLY A 263 11.29 11.21 1.80
N ALA A 264 10.54 11.24 2.91
CA ALA A 264 10.04 12.47 3.50
C ALA A 264 11.19 13.40 3.92
N LEU A 265 12.20 12.88 4.61
CA LEU A 265 13.38 13.68 5.02
C LEU A 265 14.13 14.21 3.80
N GLN A 266 14.42 13.37 2.80
CA GLN A 266 15.08 13.80 1.56
C GLN A 266 14.31 14.92 0.87
N TRP A 267 12.98 14.78 0.75
CA TRP A 267 12.13 15.77 0.12
C TRP A 267 12.11 17.09 0.92
N MET A 268 11.96 17.02 2.25
CA MET A 268 11.96 18.20 3.12
C MET A 268 13.29 18.94 3.11
N GLU A 269 14.42 18.24 3.05
CA GLU A 269 15.76 18.87 2.94
C GLU A 269 15.91 19.57 1.59
N ALA A 270 15.48 18.96 0.50
CA ALA A 270 15.56 19.52 -0.85
C ALA A 270 14.65 20.75 -1.05
N HIS A 271 13.53 20.84 -0.30
CA HIS A 271 12.53 21.91 -0.40
C HIS A 271 12.44 22.74 0.87
N SER A 272 13.54 22.84 1.64
CA SER A 272 13.55 23.50 2.95
C SER A 272 13.20 24.99 2.88
N ASP A 273 13.41 25.64 1.74
CA ASP A 273 13.05 27.02 1.46
C ASP A 273 11.53 27.23 1.22
N GLU A 274 10.82 26.18 0.84
CA GLU A 274 9.37 26.19 0.67
C GLU A 274 8.61 25.91 1.97
N LEU A 275 9.27 25.31 2.96
CA LEU A 275 8.68 24.92 4.23
C LEU A 275 8.74 26.06 5.26
N ASN A 276 7.71 26.14 6.08
CA ASN A 276 7.61 27.14 7.14
C ASN A 276 6.85 26.60 8.36
N GLU A 277 6.66 27.41 9.39
CA GLU A 277 5.98 27.04 10.63
C GLU A 277 4.53 26.54 10.47
N ASN A 278 3.87 26.91 9.38
CA ASN A 278 2.51 26.49 9.06
C ASN A 278 2.46 25.20 8.23
N SER A 279 3.60 24.67 7.80
CA SER A 279 3.66 23.41 7.09
C SER A 279 3.26 22.26 7.99
N VAL A 280 2.26 21.45 7.56
CA VAL A 280 1.80 20.25 8.26
C VAL A 280 1.94 19.07 7.30
N MET A 281 2.92 18.23 7.57
CA MET A 281 3.26 17.07 6.75
C MET A 281 2.73 15.80 7.39
N VAL A 282 1.99 15.01 6.63
CA VAL A 282 1.49 13.70 7.07
C VAL A 282 2.18 12.61 6.28
N ILE A 283 2.86 11.72 6.99
CA ILE A 283 3.56 10.56 6.42
C ILE A 283 2.77 9.30 6.74
N ILE A 284 2.45 8.51 5.74
CA ILE A 284 1.74 7.24 5.94
C ILE A 284 2.72 6.16 6.36
N MET A 285 2.44 5.52 7.51
CA MET A 285 3.17 4.38 8.07
C MET A 285 2.29 3.13 7.89
N PRO A 286 2.51 2.33 6.80
CA PRO A 286 1.53 1.35 6.36
C PRO A 286 1.33 0.17 7.29
N ASP A 287 2.38 -0.28 7.99
CA ASP A 287 2.32 -1.47 8.85
C ASP A 287 3.33 -1.44 9.99
N GLY A 288 3.18 -2.40 10.90
CA GLY A 288 4.08 -2.61 12.02
C GLY A 288 5.27 -3.51 11.70
N GLY A 289 6.33 -3.45 12.52
CA GLY A 289 7.58 -4.18 12.36
C GLY A 289 7.49 -5.70 12.61
N TYR A 290 6.32 -6.23 12.91
CA TYR A 290 6.07 -7.68 13.01
C TYR A 290 5.69 -8.34 11.68
N ARG A 291 5.76 -7.60 10.56
CA ARG A 291 5.34 -8.05 9.22
C ARG A 291 6.51 -8.34 8.28
#